data_4fdc46c615d811b27ad4f3153be9ec7d
#
_entry.id   4fdc46c615d811b27ad4f3153be9ec7d
#
_cell.length_a   1.000
_cell.length_b   1.000
_cell.length_c   1.000
_cell.angle_alpha   90.00
_cell.angle_beta   90.00
_cell.angle_gamma   90.00
#
_symmetry.space_group_name_H-M   'P 1'
#
loop_
_entity.id
_entity.type
_entity.pdbx_description
1 polymer ?
#
loop_
_entity_poly.entity_id
_entity_poly.type
_entity_poly.pdbx_seq_one_letter_code
_entity_poly.pdbx_strand_id
1 'polypeptide(L)'
;TNSLPEVCGRLCPQDRLCEGSCTLNDDFGSVTIGNIERYISDTAIQMGRNPDMSHVQPTGQREANVGAGPAGLACADVLTRNGVKAVVYDRHPEIGGLLTFGIPAFKLEKEVMVKRRGIFSEMGIEFQLNTEVGKDISMETLLSEYDAVFLGVGTYQSMRGGLENEEAQGVYDALPFLIANTKQLMGYETEQHEPYV
;
A
#
# COMPACT_ATOMS: atom_id res chain seq x y z
N THR A 1 -7.44 11.59 -11.03
CA THR A 1 -7.87 10.45 -10.19
C THR A 1 -6.64 9.65 -9.78
N ASN A 2 -6.25 9.71 -8.52
CA ASN A 2 -5.18 8.94 -7.91
C ASN A 2 -5.73 8.30 -6.63
N SER A 3 -5.55 7.01 -6.45
CA SER A 3 -6.05 6.27 -5.29
C SER A 3 -5.25 6.56 -4.00
N LEU A 4 -4.00 7.00 -4.15
CA LEU A 4 -3.07 7.28 -3.04
C LEU A 4 -2.33 8.63 -3.22
N PRO A 5 -3.05 9.75 -3.36
CA PRO A 5 -2.43 11.04 -3.70
C PRO A 5 -1.46 11.55 -2.64
N GLU A 6 -1.76 11.35 -1.37
CA GLU A 6 -0.89 11.73 -0.25
C GLU A 6 0.42 10.93 -0.23
N VAL A 7 0.41 9.69 -0.73
CA VAL A 7 1.61 8.84 -0.87
C VAL A 7 2.43 9.29 -2.07
N CYS A 8 1.80 9.45 -3.23
CA CYS A 8 2.47 9.89 -4.45
C CYS A 8 3.13 11.26 -4.28
N GLY A 9 2.43 12.20 -3.65
CA GLY A 9 2.98 13.52 -3.37
C GLY A 9 4.17 13.55 -2.40
N ARG A 10 4.44 12.44 -1.67
CA ARG A 10 5.58 12.29 -0.76
C ARG A 10 6.73 11.49 -1.32
N LEU A 11 6.45 10.45 -2.11
CA LEU A 11 7.44 9.42 -2.46
C LEU A 11 7.87 9.44 -3.91
N CYS A 12 7.01 9.89 -4.82
CA CYS A 12 7.31 9.84 -6.25
C CYS A 12 8.54 10.71 -6.57
N PRO A 13 9.52 10.23 -7.33
CA PRO A 13 10.67 11.02 -7.76
C PRO A 13 10.26 11.99 -8.89
N GLN A 14 9.57 13.06 -8.51
CA GLN A 14 8.90 14.00 -9.41
C GLN A 14 9.88 14.75 -10.31
N ASP A 15 11.07 15.04 -9.79
CA ASP A 15 12.20 15.64 -10.53
C ASP A 15 12.63 14.82 -11.76
N ARG A 16 12.44 13.50 -11.71
CA ARG A 16 12.75 12.57 -12.80
C ARG A 16 11.54 12.16 -13.64
N LEU A 17 10.33 12.51 -13.21
CA LEU A 17 9.09 12.10 -13.83
C LEU A 17 8.30 13.34 -14.31
N CYS A 18 7.21 13.68 -13.62
CA CYS A 18 6.30 14.74 -14.08
C CYS A 18 6.94 16.12 -14.10
N GLU A 19 7.76 16.48 -13.13
CA GLU A 19 8.46 17.76 -13.10
C GLU A 19 9.62 17.79 -14.10
N GLY A 20 10.40 16.73 -14.18
CA GLY A 20 11.51 16.61 -15.13
C GLY A 20 11.06 16.60 -16.60
N SER A 21 9.82 16.18 -16.87
CA SER A 21 9.23 16.15 -18.23
C SER A 21 8.28 17.31 -18.50
N CYS A 22 8.20 18.29 -17.59
CA CYS A 22 7.29 19.41 -17.74
C CYS A 22 7.77 20.35 -18.84
N THR A 23 6.90 20.63 -19.81
CA THR A 23 7.21 21.53 -20.95
C THR A 23 7.42 22.99 -20.54
N LEU A 24 7.01 23.39 -19.32
CA LEU A 24 7.27 24.72 -18.78
C LEU A 24 8.65 24.85 -18.11
N ASN A 25 9.36 23.73 -17.92
CA ASN A 25 10.58 23.71 -17.12
C ASN A 25 11.69 24.62 -17.66
N ASP A 26 11.81 24.74 -18.98
CA ASP A 26 12.87 25.50 -19.65
C ASP A 26 12.77 27.02 -19.42
N ASP A 27 11.53 27.56 -19.37
CA ASP A 27 11.30 29.02 -19.34
C ASP A 27 10.73 29.54 -18.01
N PHE A 28 9.89 28.72 -17.35
CA PHE A 28 9.08 29.17 -16.21
C PHE A 28 9.27 28.33 -14.94
N GLY A 29 10.03 27.26 -15.02
CA GLY A 29 10.10 26.22 -14.00
C GLY A 29 8.94 25.23 -14.09
N SER A 30 9.20 24.00 -13.64
CA SER A 30 8.21 22.92 -13.70
C SER A 30 7.01 23.17 -12.78
N VAL A 31 5.85 22.67 -13.18
CA VAL A 31 4.67 22.62 -12.30
C VAL A 31 4.91 21.58 -11.22
N THR A 32 4.84 21.99 -9.94
CA THR A 32 5.08 21.13 -8.78
C THR A 32 3.89 20.21 -8.47
N ILE A 33 3.57 19.31 -9.42
CA ILE A 33 2.37 18.46 -9.40
C ILE A 33 2.25 17.67 -8.10
N GLY A 34 3.34 17.07 -7.63
CA GLY A 34 3.32 16.28 -6.42
C GLY A 34 3.06 17.10 -5.16
N ASN A 35 3.63 18.31 -5.05
CA ASN A 35 3.35 19.21 -3.94
C ASN A 35 1.89 19.69 -3.96
N ILE A 36 1.33 19.95 -5.14
CA ILE A 36 -0.08 20.30 -5.30
C ILE A 36 -0.97 19.13 -4.88
N GLU A 37 -0.67 17.92 -5.34
CA GLU A 37 -1.40 16.70 -5.00
C GLU A 37 -1.36 16.41 -3.49
N ARG A 38 -0.17 16.54 -2.88
CA ARG A 38 0.00 16.44 -1.43
C ARG A 38 -0.82 17.47 -0.67
N TYR A 39 -0.74 18.73 -1.09
CA TYR A 39 -1.49 19.82 -0.44
C TYR A 39 -3.00 19.59 -0.49
N ILE A 40 -3.53 19.21 -1.66
CA ILE A 40 -4.96 18.93 -1.83
C ILE A 40 -5.41 17.78 -0.94
N SER A 41 -4.66 16.66 -0.94
CA SER A 41 -5.02 15.47 -0.18
C SER A 41 -4.88 15.69 1.33
N ASP A 42 -3.79 16.29 1.78
CA ASP A 42 -3.57 16.57 3.21
C ASP A 42 -4.63 17.54 3.75
N THR A 43 -4.97 18.58 2.97
CA THR A 43 -6.01 19.54 3.34
C THR A 43 -7.39 18.86 3.42
N ALA A 44 -7.73 18.00 2.45
CA ALA A 44 -8.99 17.26 2.47
C ALA A 44 -9.10 16.35 3.70
N ILE A 45 -8.03 15.63 4.03
CA ILE A 45 -7.95 14.78 5.22
C ILE A 45 -8.10 15.60 6.51
N GLN A 46 -7.40 16.74 6.61
CA GLN A 46 -7.50 17.65 7.79
C GLN A 46 -8.91 18.21 7.96
N MET A 47 -9.63 18.45 6.87
CA MET A 47 -11.01 18.90 6.88
C MET A 47 -12.02 17.77 7.13
N GLY A 48 -11.56 16.53 7.35
CA GLY A 48 -12.43 15.37 7.51
C GLY A 48 -13.25 15.03 6.27
N ARG A 49 -12.76 15.40 5.07
CA ARG A 49 -13.46 15.13 3.83
C ARG A 49 -13.09 13.74 3.32
N ASN A 50 -14.07 12.89 3.21
CA ASN A 50 -13.97 11.56 2.59
C ASN A 50 -14.66 11.53 1.23
N PRO A 51 -14.30 10.58 0.36
CA PRO A 51 -14.99 10.38 -0.90
C PRO A 51 -16.50 10.17 -0.70
N ASP A 52 -17.32 10.91 -1.44
CA ASP A 52 -18.77 10.73 -1.42
C ASP A 52 -19.14 9.46 -2.20
N MET A 53 -19.65 8.47 -1.48
CA MET A 53 -20.09 7.18 -2.00
C MET A 53 -21.62 7.10 -2.17
N SER A 54 -22.36 8.16 -1.87
CA SER A 54 -23.83 8.16 -1.88
C SER A 54 -24.46 7.87 -3.25
N HIS A 55 -23.73 8.15 -4.31
CA HIS A 55 -24.15 7.91 -5.69
C HIS A 55 -23.82 6.50 -6.21
N VAL A 56 -23.04 5.73 -5.47
CA VAL A 56 -22.59 4.40 -5.88
C VAL A 56 -23.72 3.38 -5.67
N GLN A 57 -24.08 2.69 -6.74
CA GLN A 57 -25.09 1.62 -6.69
C GLN A 57 -24.40 0.27 -6.55
N PRO A 58 -24.74 -0.53 -5.52
CA PRO A 58 -24.17 -1.87 -5.36
C PRO A 58 -24.49 -2.76 -6.55
N THR A 59 -23.48 -3.43 -7.10
CA THR A 59 -23.66 -4.41 -8.19
C THR A 59 -24.12 -5.78 -7.68
N GLY A 60 -23.97 -6.04 -6.38
CA GLY A 60 -24.13 -7.36 -5.78
C GLY A 60 -22.90 -8.26 -5.92
N GLN A 61 -21.89 -7.82 -6.67
CA GLN A 61 -20.65 -8.57 -6.86
C GLN A 61 -19.68 -8.34 -5.70
N ARG A 62 -18.85 -9.37 -5.43
CA ARG A 62 -17.81 -9.35 -4.40
C ARG A 62 -16.47 -9.73 -5.01
N GLU A 63 -15.43 -9.04 -4.58
CA GLU A 63 -14.06 -9.30 -5.03
C GLU A 63 -13.15 -9.47 -3.83
N ALA A 64 -12.18 -10.43 -3.93
CA ALA A 64 -11.13 -10.64 -2.95
C ALA A 64 -9.80 -10.14 -3.50
N ASN A 65 -9.19 -9.16 -2.80
CA ASN A 65 -7.82 -8.74 -3.05
C ASN A 65 -6.85 -9.51 -2.16
N VAL A 66 -5.89 -10.20 -2.75
CA VAL A 66 -4.80 -10.84 -2.03
C VAL A 66 -3.58 -9.91 -2.05
N GLY A 67 -3.38 -9.22 -0.95
CA GLY A 67 -2.34 -8.23 -0.73
C GLY A 67 -2.87 -6.80 -0.61
N ALA A 68 -2.62 -6.16 0.55
CA ALA A 68 -2.97 -4.78 0.85
C ALA A 68 -1.85 -3.78 0.46
N GLY A 69 -1.00 -4.14 -0.49
CA GLY A 69 -0.03 -3.23 -1.10
C GLY A 69 -0.70 -2.23 -2.05
N PRO A 70 0.07 -1.30 -2.66
CA PRO A 70 -0.50 -0.25 -3.51
C PRO A 70 -1.35 -0.80 -4.67
N ALA A 71 -1.00 -1.95 -5.24
CA ALA A 71 -1.78 -2.57 -6.32
C ALA A 71 -3.16 -3.04 -5.86
N GLY A 72 -3.22 -3.79 -4.75
CA GLY A 72 -4.48 -4.26 -4.17
C GLY A 72 -5.35 -3.10 -3.68
N LEU A 73 -4.76 -2.11 -3.01
CA LEU A 73 -5.48 -0.92 -2.55
C LEU A 73 -6.08 -0.12 -3.70
N ALA A 74 -5.35 0.03 -4.82
CA ALA A 74 -5.87 0.72 -6.00
C ALA A 74 -7.00 -0.07 -6.67
N CYS A 75 -6.88 -1.39 -6.75
CA CYS A 75 -7.94 -2.27 -7.26
C CYS A 75 -9.21 -2.14 -6.40
N ALA A 76 -9.07 -2.28 -5.09
CA ALA A 76 -10.19 -2.16 -4.15
C ALA A 76 -10.87 -0.77 -4.22
N ASP A 77 -10.10 0.32 -4.29
CA ASP A 77 -10.65 1.68 -4.43
C ASP A 77 -11.50 1.81 -5.70
N VAL A 78 -10.96 1.39 -6.84
CA VAL A 78 -11.67 1.47 -8.13
C VAL A 78 -12.92 0.61 -8.13
N LEU A 79 -12.85 -0.62 -7.67
CA LEU A 79 -13.99 -1.53 -7.61
C LEU A 79 -15.09 -1.03 -6.68
N THR A 80 -14.72 -0.56 -5.49
CA THR A 80 -15.68 -0.02 -4.51
C THR A 80 -16.41 1.21 -5.06
N ARG A 81 -15.70 2.11 -5.75
CA ARG A 81 -16.33 3.27 -6.43
C ARG A 81 -17.28 2.87 -7.56
N ASN A 82 -17.16 1.65 -8.07
CA ASN A 82 -18.04 1.09 -9.10
C ASN A 82 -19.08 0.10 -8.53
N GLY A 83 -19.27 0.08 -7.21
CA GLY A 83 -20.32 -0.68 -6.55
C GLY A 83 -20.00 -2.17 -6.31
N VAL A 84 -18.77 -2.61 -6.54
CA VAL A 84 -18.31 -3.94 -6.18
C VAL A 84 -17.84 -3.95 -4.74
N LYS A 85 -18.22 -4.95 -3.96
CA LYS A 85 -17.76 -5.11 -2.57
C LYS A 85 -16.36 -5.72 -2.56
N ALA A 86 -15.36 -4.92 -2.21
CA ALA A 86 -13.97 -5.35 -2.11
C ALA A 86 -13.61 -5.79 -0.69
N VAL A 87 -12.96 -6.97 -0.57
CA VAL A 87 -12.40 -7.50 0.68
C VAL A 87 -10.91 -7.74 0.46
N VAL A 88 -10.07 -7.08 1.25
CA VAL A 88 -8.62 -7.09 1.10
C VAL A 88 -7.99 -7.95 2.19
N TYR A 89 -7.28 -9.00 1.79
CA TYR A 89 -6.55 -9.92 2.66
C TYR A 89 -5.08 -9.57 2.67
N ASP A 90 -4.46 -9.48 3.84
CA ASP A 90 -3.02 -9.32 3.96
C ASP A 90 -2.48 -10.04 5.21
N ARG A 91 -1.31 -10.65 5.08
CA ARG A 91 -0.61 -11.31 6.19
C ARG A 91 -0.04 -10.34 7.22
N HIS A 92 0.08 -9.07 6.86
CA HIS A 92 0.59 -8.02 7.74
C HIS A 92 -0.55 -7.38 8.57
N PRO A 93 -0.20 -6.79 9.73
CA PRO A 93 -1.19 -6.17 10.63
C PRO A 93 -1.70 -4.79 10.16
N GLU A 94 -1.10 -4.22 9.10
CA GLU A 94 -1.49 -2.93 8.54
C GLU A 94 -1.45 -2.96 7.01
N ILE A 95 -2.23 -2.09 6.38
CA ILE A 95 -2.25 -1.91 4.93
C ILE A 95 -1.00 -1.19 4.42
N GLY A 96 -0.80 -1.20 3.11
CA GLY A 96 0.25 -0.46 2.41
C GLY A 96 1.39 -1.34 1.91
N GLY A 97 1.51 -2.59 2.37
CA GLY A 97 2.61 -3.46 1.98
C GLY A 97 3.96 -2.79 2.21
N LEU A 98 4.82 -2.68 1.19
CA LEU A 98 6.12 -2.03 1.31
C LEU A 98 6.06 -0.51 1.53
N LEU A 99 4.95 0.16 1.27
CA LEU A 99 4.76 1.57 1.68
C LEU A 99 4.82 1.70 3.20
N THR A 100 4.23 0.76 3.91
CA THR A 100 4.23 0.74 5.38
C THR A 100 5.48 0.08 5.93
N PHE A 101 5.81 -1.13 5.45
CA PHE A 101 6.82 -1.97 6.07
C PHE A 101 8.21 -1.88 5.43
N GLY A 102 8.33 -1.40 4.18
CA GLY A 102 9.61 -1.28 3.48
C GLY A 102 10.18 0.14 3.44
N ILE A 103 9.33 1.17 3.44
CA ILE A 103 9.77 2.57 3.38
C ILE A 103 9.93 3.12 4.80
N PRO A 104 11.11 3.68 5.15
CA PRO A 104 11.34 4.26 6.47
C PRO A 104 10.41 5.43 6.79
N ALA A 105 10.09 5.63 8.09
CA ALA A 105 9.18 6.65 8.57
C ALA A 105 9.63 8.09 8.24
N PHE A 106 10.93 8.33 8.10
CA PHE A 106 11.44 9.64 7.70
C PHE A 106 11.15 10.01 6.23
N LYS A 107 10.73 9.03 5.40
CA LYS A 107 10.27 9.26 4.02
C LYS A 107 8.74 9.22 3.89
N LEU A 108 8.08 8.35 4.65
CA LEU A 108 6.63 8.24 4.69
C LEU A 108 6.21 7.96 6.14
N GLU A 109 5.62 8.95 6.77
CA GLU A 109 5.08 8.82 8.13
C GLU A 109 4.00 7.72 8.15
N LYS A 110 4.05 6.82 9.14
CA LYS A 110 3.18 5.65 9.20
C LYS A 110 1.70 6.01 9.36
N GLU A 111 1.43 7.13 10.01
CA GLU A 111 0.07 7.69 10.18
C GLU A 111 -0.62 8.00 8.85
N VAL A 112 0.13 8.24 7.77
CA VAL A 112 -0.43 8.45 6.43
C VAL A 112 -1.21 7.22 5.98
N MET A 113 -0.64 6.03 6.15
CA MET A 113 -1.30 4.77 5.78
C MET A 113 -2.45 4.42 6.72
N VAL A 114 -2.30 4.68 8.02
CA VAL A 114 -3.39 4.49 9.01
C VAL A 114 -4.61 5.35 8.66
N LYS A 115 -4.39 6.64 8.34
CA LYS A 115 -5.47 7.54 7.89
C LYS A 115 -6.10 7.04 6.59
N ARG A 116 -5.30 6.59 5.63
CA ARG A 116 -5.81 6.03 4.36
C ARG A 116 -6.67 4.79 4.60
N ARG A 117 -6.28 3.91 5.52
CA ARG A 117 -7.09 2.77 5.92
C ARG A 117 -8.46 3.22 6.44
N GLY A 118 -8.50 4.22 7.30
CA GLY A 118 -9.76 4.80 7.80
C GLY A 118 -10.67 5.25 6.67
N ILE A 119 -10.14 6.04 5.72
CA ILE A 119 -10.88 6.52 4.55
C ILE A 119 -11.42 5.35 3.72
N PHE A 120 -10.59 4.35 3.42
CA PHE A 120 -11.01 3.19 2.65
C PHE A 120 -12.07 2.34 3.36
N SER A 121 -11.95 2.18 4.67
CA SER A 121 -12.98 1.50 5.48
C SER A 121 -14.31 2.25 5.47
N GLU A 122 -14.29 3.58 5.56
CA GLU A 122 -15.50 4.41 5.46
C GLU A 122 -16.14 4.37 4.07
N MET A 123 -15.35 4.13 3.01
CA MET A 123 -15.85 3.88 1.65
C MET A 123 -16.52 2.51 1.50
N GLY A 124 -16.33 1.59 2.45
CA GLY A 124 -16.89 0.24 2.44
C GLY A 124 -15.92 -0.87 2.05
N ILE A 125 -14.62 -0.59 1.94
CA ILE A 125 -13.59 -1.63 1.75
C ILE A 125 -13.41 -2.38 3.07
N GLU A 126 -13.49 -3.70 3.04
CA GLU A 126 -13.24 -4.56 4.18
C GLU A 126 -11.78 -5.05 4.18
N PHE A 127 -11.15 -5.05 5.37
CA PHE A 127 -9.77 -5.51 5.53
C PHE A 127 -9.71 -6.72 6.45
N GLN A 128 -9.15 -7.82 5.95
CA GLN A 128 -8.82 -9.05 6.68
C GLN A 128 -7.29 -9.10 6.83
N LEU A 129 -6.80 -8.32 7.79
CA LEU A 129 -5.37 -8.24 8.11
C LEU A 129 -4.95 -9.40 9.01
N ASN A 130 -3.65 -9.65 9.13
CA ASN A 130 -3.07 -10.84 9.79
C ASN A 130 -3.63 -12.16 9.23
N THR A 131 -3.97 -12.18 7.94
CA THR A 131 -4.56 -13.34 7.26
C THR A 131 -3.73 -13.68 6.02
N GLU A 132 -2.99 -14.77 6.09
CA GLU A 132 -2.14 -15.24 5.00
C GLU A 132 -2.91 -16.22 4.09
N VAL A 133 -3.15 -15.82 2.85
CA VAL A 133 -3.80 -16.69 1.86
C VAL A 133 -2.85 -17.81 1.48
N GLY A 134 -3.36 -19.04 1.50
CA GLY A 134 -2.57 -20.26 1.37
C GLY A 134 -2.21 -20.92 2.71
N LYS A 135 -2.42 -20.23 3.84
CA LYS A 135 -2.18 -20.74 5.17
C LYS A 135 -3.44 -20.64 6.05
N ASP A 136 -3.95 -19.43 6.27
CA ASP A 136 -5.11 -19.18 7.13
C ASP A 136 -6.44 -19.31 6.37
N ILE A 137 -6.43 -19.00 5.08
CA ILE A 137 -7.54 -19.18 4.14
C ILE A 137 -7.00 -19.73 2.82
N SER A 138 -7.68 -20.69 2.21
CA SER A 138 -7.22 -21.28 0.96
C SER A 138 -7.62 -20.44 -0.27
N MET A 139 -6.88 -20.56 -1.35
CA MET A 139 -7.24 -19.94 -2.64
C MET A 139 -8.57 -20.50 -3.18
N GLU A 140 -8.81 -21.80 -2.99
CA GLU A 140 -10.06 -22.45 -3.40
C GLU A 140 -11.27 -21.84 -2.70
N THR A 141 -11.12 -21.48 -1.40
CA THR A 141 -12.18 -20.80 -0.64
C THR A 141 -12.46 -19.43 -1.28
N LEU A 142 -11.43 -18.64 -1.57
CA LEU A 142 -11.61 -17.35 -2.20
C LEU A 142 -12.27 -17.46 -3.58
N LEU A 143 -11.84 -18.41 -4.41
CA LEU A 143 -12.43 -18.66 -5.72
C LEU A 143 -13.88 -19.15 -5.67
N SER A 144 -14.31 -19.75 -4.57
CA SER A 144 -15.70 -20.22 -4.39
C SER A 144 -16.62 -19.15 -3.79
N GLU A 145 -16.10 -18.22 -3.01
CA GLU A 145 -16.88 -17.23 -2.26
C GLU A 145 -16.97 -15.85 -2.92
N TYR A 146 -16.10 -15.59 -3.89
CA TYR A 146 -15.99 -14.31 -4.58
C TYR A 146 -16.16 -14.46 -6.08
N ASP A 147 -16.72 -13.42 -6.71
CA ASP A 147 -16.90 -13.40 -8.18
C ASP A 147 -15.57 -13.20 -8.91
N ALA A 148 -14.57 -12.59 -8.25
CA ALA A 148 -13.23 -12.40 -8.77
C ALA A 148 -12.21 -12.38 -7.64
N VAL A 149 -10.95 -12.75 -7.97
CA VAL A 149 -9.81 -12.66 -7.07
C VAL A 149 -8.70 -11.88 -7.76
N PHE A 150 -8.22 -10.79 -7.12
CA PHE A 150 -7.09 -10.02 -7.58
C PHE A 150 -5.83 -10.40 -6.79
N LEU A 151 -4.72 -10.64 -7.49
CA LEU A 151 -3.44 -11.00 -6.87
C LEU A 151 -2.48 -9.81 -6.89
N GLY A 152 -2.40 -9.10 -5.75
CA GLY A 152 -1.50 -7.97 -5.51
C GLY A 152 -0.38 -8.31 -4.53
N VAL A 153 0.18 -9.52 -4.62
CA VAL A 153 1.05 -10.14 -3.60
C VAL A 153 2.46 -9.56 -3.50
N GLY A 154 2.86 -8.68 -4.43
CA GLY A 154 4.20 -8.09 -4.46
C GLY A 154 5.31 -9.09 -4.83
N THR A 155 6.56 -8.72 -4.57
CA THR A 155 7.76 -9.52 -4.88
C THR A 155 8.63 -9.64 -3.63
N TYR A 156 8.50 -10.75 -2.90
CA TYR A 156 9.20 -10.98 -1.63
C TYR A 156 10.37 -11.97 -1.75
N GLN A 157 10.58 -12.55 -2.93
CA GLN A 157 11.72 -13.42 -3.14
C GLN A 157 12.97 -12.59 -3.42
N SER A 158 13.96 -12.68 -2.52
CA SER A 158 15.23 -12.00 -2.67
C SER A 158 16.04 -12.57 -3.82
N MET A 159 16.69 -11.69 -4.56
CA MET A 159 17.68 -12.07 -5.57
C MET A 159 19.07 -11.85 -5.02
N ARG A 160 19.97 -12.80 -5.32
CA ARG A 160 21.37 -12.67 -4.95
C ARG A 160 22.08 -11.64 -5.82
N GLY A 161 22.98 -10.86 -5.21
CA GLY A 161 23.80 -9.87 -5.91
C GLY A 161 24.99 -10.50 -6.65
N GLY A 162 25.32 -11.77 -6.37
CA GLY A 162 26.48 -12.45 -6.91
C GLY A 162 27.82 -11.95 -6.35
N LEU A 163 27.78 -11.43 -5.12
CA LEU A 163 28.96 -10.91 -4.42
C LEU A 163 29.68 -12.03 -3.66
N GLU A 164 30.99 -11.92 -3.54
CA GLU A 164 31.78 -12.82 -2.71
C GLU A 164 31.36 -12.68 -1.25
N ASN A 165 31.19 -13.82 -0.56
CA ASN A 165 30.75 -13.90 0.85
C ASN A 165 29.35 -13.34 1.14
N GLU A 166 28.48 -13.29 0.15
CA GLU A 166 27.07 -12.87 0.31
C GLU A 166 26.30 -13.73 1.33
N GLU A 167 26.78 -14.94 1.63
CA GLU A 167 26.21 -15.87 2.61
C GLU A 167 26.89 -15.80 3.98
N ALA A 168 27.79 -14.85 4.19
CA ALA A 168 28.50 -14.74 5.47
C ALA A 168 27.53 -14.40 6.62
N GLN A 169 27.87 -14.85 7.83
CA GLN A 169 27.13 -14.51 9.02
C GLN A 169 27.10 -12.98 9.21
N GLY A 170 25.92 -12.41 9.40
CA GLY A 170 25.73 -10.95 9.54
C GLY A 170 25.34 -10.25 8.23
N VAL A 171 25.25 -11.01 7.13
CA VAL A 171 24.67 -10.52 5.86
C VAL A 171 23.22 -10.96 5.80
N TYR A 172 22.32 -9.99 5.64
CA TYR A 172 20.88 -10.21 5.67
C TYR A 172 20.20 -9.66 4.42
N ASP A 173 19.08 -10.28 4.04
CA ASP A 173 18.20 -9.73 3.01
C ASP A 173 17.52 -8.44 3.50
N ALA A 174 17.48 -7.43 2.62
CA ALA A 174 16.98 -6.10 3.00
C ALA A 174 15.50 -6.09 3.39
N LEU A 175 14.62 -6.79 2.64
CA LEU A 175 13.18 -6.74 2.91
C LEU A 175 12.78 -7.36 4.26
N PRO A 176 13.23 -8.55 4.63
CA PRO A 176 12.96 -9.10 5.96
C PRO A 176 13.42 -8.16 7.08
N PHE A 177 14.63 -7.62 6.97
CA PHE A 177 15.17 -6.67 7.94
C PHE A 177 14.29 -5.40 8.07
N LEU A 178 13.92 -4.78 6.96
CA LEU A 178 13.09 -3.56 6.96
C LEU A 178 11.70 -3.82 7.53
N ILE A 179 11.08 -4.95 7.16
CA ILE A 179 9.75 -5.33 7.63
C ILE A 179 9.76 -5.57 9.15
N ALA A 180 10.71 -6.36 9.64
CA ALA A 180 10.84 -6.66 11.08
C ALA A 180 11.10 -5.38 11.89
N ASN A 181 12.07 -4.56 11.46
CA ASN A 181 12.38 -3.30 12.12
C ASN A 181 11.16 -2.36 12.16
N THR A 182 10.42 -2.25 11.06
CA THR A 182 9.23 -1.41 11.04
C THR A 182 8.11 -1.95 11.92
N LYS A 183 7.87 -3.26 11.92
CA LYS A 183 6.89 -3.88 12.83
C LYS A 183 7.23 -3.56 14.29
N GLN A 184 8.49 -3.74 14.69
CA GLN A 184 8.95 -3.42 16.03
C GLN A 184 8.72 -1.94 16.39
N LEU A 185 9.10 -1.00 15.50
CA LEU A 185 8.90 0.43 15.72
C LEU A 185 7.42 0.83 15.82
N MET A 186 6.53 0.11 15.13
CA MET A 186 5.09 0.31 15.20
C MET A 186 4.41 -0.42 16.36
N GLY A 187 5.17 -1.19 17.16
CA GLY A 187 4.65 -1.95 18.31
C GLY A 187 3.90 -3.22 17.93
N TYR A 188 4.09 -3.74 16.71
CA TYR A 188 3.56 -5.05 16.31
C TYR A 188 4.49 -6.18 16.77
N GLU A 189 3.91 -7.35 16.97
CA GLU A 189 4.69 -8.54 17.28
C GLU A 189 5.59 -8.94 16.10
N THR A 190 6.83 -9.29 16.41
CA THR A 190 7.82 -9.83 15.49
C THR A 190 8.15 -11.27 15.91
N GLU A 191 8.57 -12.09 14.96
CA GLU A 191 8.99 -13.45 15.29
C GLU A 191 10.24 -13.39 16.19
N GLN A 192 10.24 -14.15 17.30
CA GLN A 192 11.29 -14.10 18.33
C GLN A 192 12.69 -14.53 17.86
N HIS A 193 12.84 -14.94 16.61
CA HIS A 193 14.08 -15.49 16.04
C HIS A 193 14.62 -14.69 14.86
N GLU A 194 14.13 -13.49 14.64
CA GLU A 194 14.72 -12.63 13.61
C GLU A 194 16.07 -12.09 14.10
N PRO A 195 17.19 -12.38 13.39
CA PRO A 195 18.55 -12.14 13.89
C PRO A 195 18.95 -10.67 13.98
N TYR A 196 18.03 -9.78 13.62
CA TYR A 196 18.21 -8.33 13.56
C TYR A 196 17.18 -7.55 14.38
N VAL A 197 16.43 -8.22 15.26
CA VAL A 197 15.44 -7.61 16.18
C VAL A 197 15.93 -7.73 17.62
#